data_fcce45b864828e8791e918e5b24cb866
#
_entry.id   fcce45b864828e8791e918e5b24cb866
#
_cell.length_a   1.000
_cell.length_b   1.000
_cell.length_c   1.000
_cell.angle_alpha   90.00
_cell.angle_beta   90.00
_cell.angle_gamma   90.00
#
_symmetry.space_group_name_H-M   'P 1'
#
loop_
_entity.id
_entity.type
_entity.pdbx_description
1 polymer ?
#
loop_
_entity_poly.entity_id
_entity_poly.type
_entity_poly.pdbx_seq_one_letter_code
_entity_poly.pdbx_strand_id
1 'polypeptide(L)'
;MKQVILVTLIALTGLAAGCETTDRGVRKGVNTQLVNWYNDAAINGAIVAQHTLYPYHFVANGAALNELGERDVDVLAAHHKEHPGNLSVRQGDVAAALYEARVNTVVERMVQAGVEKERISISDALPGGDGMISEHVLTVLERAQKKPTASLGGAGL
;
A
#
# COMPACT_ATOMS: atom_id res chain seq x y z
N MET A 1 36.30 46.02 -38.30
CA MET A 1 34.83 46.04 -38.00
C MET A 1 34.12 44.72 -38.29
N LYS A 2 34.30 44.06 -39.45
CA LYS A 2 33.64 42.78 -39.76
C LYS A 2 34.01 41.62 -38.82
N GLN A 3 35.26 41.55 -38.35
CA GLN A 3 35.70 40.48 -37.43
C GLN A 3 35.15 40.65 -36.02
N VAL A 4 34.96 41.87 -35.53
CA VAL A 4 34.41 42.13 -34.20
C VAL A 4 32.92 41.76 -34.13
N ILE A 5 32.18 41.99 -35.22
CA ILE A 5 30.78 41.63 -35.32
C ILE A 5 30.60 40.10 -35.34
N LEU A 6 31.51 39.37 -35.99
CA LEU A 6 31.44 37.89 -36.02
C LEU A 6 31.71 37.26 -34.67
N VAL A 7 32.67 37.77 -33.90
CA VAL A 7 33.00 37.28 -32.56
C VAL A 7 31.86 37.56 -31.56
N THR A 8 31.23 38.73 -31.65
CA THR A 8 30.07 39.06 -30.78
C THR A 8 28.85 38.22 -31.12
N LEU A 9 28.62 37.86 -32.38
CA LEU A 9 27.50 37.01 -32.78
C LEU A 9 27.68 35.58 -32.27
N ILE A 10 28.91 35.03 -32.28
CA ILE A 10 29.21 33.68 -31.77
C ILE A 10 29.10 33.65 -30.23
N ALA A 11 29.44 34.72 -29.53
CA ALA A 11 29.32 34.81 -28.07
C ALA A 11 27.86 34.85 -27.61
N LEU A 12 26.95 35.46 -28.39
CA LEU A 12 25.54 35.56 -28.04
C LEU A 12 24.76 34.22 -28.25
N THR A 13 25.20 33.38 -29.20
CA THR A 13 24.57 32.08 -29.42
C THR A 13 24.96 31.01 -28.42
N GLY A 14 26.12 31.17 -27.73
CA GLY A 14 26.58 30.24 -26.69
C GLY A 14 25.84 30.34 -25.36
N LEU A 15 25.13 31.41 -25.07
CA LEU A 15 24.42 31.63 -23.81
C LEU A 15 22.97 31.04 -23.79
N ALA A 16 22.44 30.66 -24.94
CA ALA A 16 21.08 30.11 -25.01
C ALA A 16 20.99 28.59 -24.89
N ALA A 17 22.10 27.85 -24.82
CA ALA A 17 22.11 26.38 -24.87
C ALA A 17 22.31 25.69 -23.51
N GLY A 18 22.30 26.41 -22.44
CA GLY A 18 22.69 25.81 -21.17
C GLY A 18 21.74 26.03 -20.01
N CYS A 19 20.55 25.45 -19.97
CA CYS A 19 19.79 25.29 -18.69
C CYS A 19 18.53 24.41 -18.75
N GLU A 20 18.33 23.48 -19.68
CA GLU A 20 17.05 22.76 -19.69
C GLU A 20 17.10 21.24 -19.59
N THR A 21 18.26 20.60 -19.59
CA THR A 21 18.31 19.13 -19.70
C THR A 21 18.49 18.38 -18.38
N THR A 22 19.01 19.02 -17.34
CA THR A 22 19.32 18.32 -16.07
C THR A 22 18.10 18.20 -15.16
N ASP A 23 17.20 19.17 -15.19
CA ASP A 23 16.04 19.22 -14.27
C ASP A 23 14.91 18.26 -14.68
N ARG A 24 14.71 18.03 -15.98
CA ARG A 24 13.67 17.08 -16.45
C ARG A 24 14.00 15.62 -16.14
N GLY A 25 15.26 15.24 -16.19
CA GLY A 25 15.71 13.88 -15.87
C GLY A 25 15.53 13.56 -14.37
N VAL A 26 15.92 14.50 -13.51
CA VAL A 26 15.80 14.37 -12.06
C VAL A 26 14.33 14.35 -11.65
N ARG A 27 13.51 15.26 -12.17
CA ARG A 27 12.05 15.28 -11.87
C ARG A 27 11.34 14.02 -12.35
N LYS A 28 11.70 13.49 -13.51
CA LYS A 28 11.12 12.25 -14.02
C LYS A 28 11.51 11.05 -13.14
N GLY A 29 12.76 10.99 -12.67
CA GLY A 29 13.22 9.97 -11.73
C GLY A 29 12.50 10.04 -10.38
N VAL A 30 12.39 11.24 -9.80
CA VAL A 30 11.70 11.46 -8.53
C VAL A 30 10.22 11.12 -8.65
N ASN A 31 9.55 11.51 -9.73
CA ASN A 31 8.14 11.19 -9.95
C ASN A 31 7.92 9.67 -10.10
N THR A 32 8.81 8.97 -10.80
CA THR A 32 8.72 7.51 -10.93
C THR A 32 8.92 6.81 -9.59
N GLN A 33 9.89 7.25 -8.79
CA GLN A 33 10.11 6.71 -7.44
C GLN A 33 8.90 6.97 -6.53
N LEU A 34 8.32 8.15 -6.58
CA LEU A 34 7.13 8.49 -5.80
C LEU A 34 5.93 7.61 -6.18
N VAL A 35 5.69 7.42 -7.48
CA VAL A 35 4.61 6.55 -7.98
C VAL A 35 4.83 5.10 -7.55
N ASN A 36 6.06 4.59 -7.66
CA ASN A 36 6.39 3.24 -7.20
C ASN A 36 6.17 3.10 -5.69
N TRP A 37 6.63 4.06 -4.91
CA TRP A 37 6.41 4.06 -3.45
C TRP A 37 4.92 4.06 -3.08
N TYR A 38 4.09 4.86 -3.78
CA TYR A 38 2.64 4.85 -3.57
C TYR A 38 2.01 3.51 -3.96
N ASN A 39 2.44 2.92 -5.06
CA ASN A 39 1.96 1.61 -5.48
C ASN A 39 2.35 0.52 -4.48
N ASP A 40 3.60 0.52 -4.02
CA ASP A 40 4.08 -0.46 -3.03
C ASP A 40 3.32 -0.30 -1.70
N ALA A 41 3.10 0.93 -1.24
CA ALA A 41 2.31 1.20 -0.05
C ALA A 41 0.84 0.76 -0.21
N ALA A 42 0.24 0.96 -1.39
CA ALA A 42 -1.13 0.53 -1.68
C ALA A 42 -1.23 -1.00 -1.76
N ILE A 43 -0.26 -1.67 -2.38
CA ILE A 43 -0.20 -3.14 -2.46
C ILE A 43 -0.03 -3.73 -1.06
N ASN A 44 0.92 -3.23 -0.27
CA ASN A 44 1.14 -3.69 1.09
C ASN A 44 -0.10 -3.43 1.98
N GLY A 45 -0.72 -2.27 1.84
CA GLY A 45 -1.97 -1.96 2.54
C GLY A 45 -3.12 -2.90 2.14
N ALA A 46 -3.22 -3.27 0.86
CA ALA A 46 -4.21 -4.23 0.38
C ALA A 46 -3.94 -5.64 0.91
N ILE A 47 -2.69 -6.08 0.94
CA ILE A 47 -2.28 -7.37 1.55
C ILE A 47 -2.68 -7.37 3.03
N VAL A 48 -2.34 -6.33 3.79
CA VAL A 48 -2.72 -6.21 5.20
C VAL A 48 -4.24 -6.21 5.39
N ALA A 49 -4.99 -5.52 4.55
CA ALA A 49 -6.45 -5.52 4.60
C ALA A 49 -7.06 -6.89 4.23
N GLN A 50 -6.35 -7.68 3.43
CA GLN A 50 -6.74 -9.04 3.04
C GLN A 50 -6.26 -10.13 4.02
N HIS A 51 -5.66 -9.78 5.15
CA HIS A 51 -5.22 -10.73 6.19
C HIS A 51 -6.39 -11.46 6.87
N THR A 52 -7.43 -11.80 6.09
CA THR A 52 -8.59 -12.52 6.61
C THR A 52 -8.94 -13.70 5.74
N LEU A 53 -8.94 -14.84 6.35
CA LEU A 53 -9.46 -16.07 5.76
C LEU A 53 -10.90 -16.28 6.23
N TYR A 54 -11.78 -16.41 5.26
CA TYR A 54 -13.21 -16.65 5.48
C TYR A 54 -13.54 -18.13 5.27
N PRO A 55 -14.72 -18.60 5.71
CA PRO A 55 -15.13 -19.98 5.50
C PRO A 55 -15.05 -20.49 4.06
N TYR A 56 -15.19 -19.61 3.07
CA TYR A 56 -15.10 -19.97 1.65
C TYR A 56 -13.67 -20.25 1.14
N HIS A 57 -12.63 -20.00 1.92
CA HIS A 57 -11.25 -20.40 1.62
C HIS A 57 -10.97 -21.86 1.99
N PHE A 58 -11.94 -22.51 2.62
CA PHE A 58 -11.83 -23.91 3.03
C PHE A 58 -12.77 -24.78 2.21
N VAL A 59 -12.43 -26.07 2.17
CA VAL A 59 -13.34 -27.06 1.61
C VAL A 59 -14.64 -27.06 2.43
N ALA A 60 -15.78 -27.21 1.77
CA ALA A 60 -17.07 -27.19 2.42
C ALA A 60 -17.14 -28.21 3.58
N ASN A 61 -17.51 -27.75 4.76
CA ASN A 61 -17.56 -28.54 5.99
C ASN A 61 -16.26 -29.22 6.40
N GLY A 62 -15.12 -28.77 5.85
CA GLY A 62 -13.80 -29.31 6.15
C GLY A 62 -12.85 -28.25 6.71
N ALA A 63 -11.71 -28.73 7.21
CA ALA A 63 -10.61 -27.90 7.67
C ALA A 63 -9.54 -27.65 6.59
N ALA A 64 -9.52 -28.46 5.53
CA ALA A 64 -8.55 -28.29 4.44
C ALA A 64 -8.80 -26.99 3.67
N LEU A 65 -7.76 -26.31 3.28
CA LEU A 65 -7.83 -25.17 2.36
C LEU A 65 -8.27 -25.67 0.98
N ASN A 66 -9.03 -24.86 0.27
CA ASN A 66 -9.28 -25.04 -1.15
C ASN A 66 -8.19 -24.30 -1.96
N GLU A 67 -8.23 -24.40 -3.27
CA GLU A 67 -7.24 -23.79 -4.17
C GLU A 67 -7.09 -22.26 -3.95
N LEU A 68 -8.19 -21.56 -3.70
CA LEU A 68 -8.19 -20.14 -3.36
C LEU A 68 -7.49 -19.90 -2.02
N GLY A 69 -7.86 -20.68 -1.00
CA GLY A 69 -7.28 -20.58 0.34
C GLY A 69 -5.78 -20.89 0.36
N GLU A 70 -5.34 -21.90 -0.37
CA GLU A 70 -3.91 -22.22 -0.49
C GLU A 70 -3.11 -21.07 -1.09
N ARG A 71 -3.60 -20.50 -2.20
CA ARG A 71 -2.96 -19.37 -2.86
C ARG A 71 -2.89 -18.16 -1.94
N ASP A 72 -3.98 -17.83 -1.25
CA ASP A 72 -4.05 -16.66 -0.40
C ASP A 72 -3.17 -16.82 0.85
N VAL A 73 -3.12 -18.02 1.45
CA VAL A 73 -2.21 -18.32 2.56
C VAL A 73 -0.74 -18.23 2.11
N ASP A 74 -0.40 -18.69 0.90
CA ASP A 74 0.97 -18.60 0.38
C ASP A 74 1.41 -17.14 0.19
N VAL A 75 0.52 -16.26 -0.30
CA VAL A 75 0.78 -14.80 -0.41
C VAL A 75 0.97 -14.19 0.97
N LEU A 76 0.08 -14.53 1.92
CA LEU A 76 0.18 -14.04 3.30
C LEU A 76 1.44 -14.54 4.00
N ALA A 77 1.83 -15.79 3.77
CA ALA A 77 3.07 -16.35 4.31
C ALA A 77 4.30 -15.60 3.79
N ALA A 78 4.35 -15.29 2.50
CA ALA A 78 5.43 -14.50 1.92
C ALA A 78 5.54 -13.12 2.59
N HIS A 79 4.41 -12.45 2.84
CA HIS A 79 4.38 -11.17 3.54
C HIS A 79 4.80 -11.30 5.01
N HIS A 80 4.32 -12.31 5.73
CA HIS A 80 4.61 -12.51 7.16
C HIS A 80 6.08 -12.87 7.47
N LYS A 81 6.83 -13.37 6.49
CA LYS A 81 8.29 -13.56 6.63
C LYS A 81 9.02 -12.25 6.91
N GLU A 82 8.58 -11.18 6.27
CA GLU A 82 9.20 -9.86 6.40
C GLU A 82 8.48 -9.00 7.43
N HIS A 83 7.15 -9.10 7.49
CA HIS A 83 6.27 -8.25 8.30
C HIS A 83 5.42 -9.11 9.23
N PRO A 84 5.86 -9.35 10.48
CA PRO A 84 5.04 -10.09 11.45
C PRO A 84 3.75 -9.33 11.74
N GLY A 85 2.66 -10.05 11.88
CA GLY A 85 1.36 -9.44 12.08
C GLY A 85 0.30 -10.42 12.54
N ASN A 86 -0.93 -9.93 12.70
CA ASN A 86 -2.08 -10.75 13.03
C ASN A 86 -2.80 -11.19 11.75
N LEU A 87 -3.07 -12.49 11.66
CA LEU A 87 -3.88 -13.10 10.62
C LEU A 87 -5.26 -13.38 11.19
N SER A 88 -6.29 -12.96 10.49
CA SER A 88 -7.67 -13.25 10.89
C SER A 88 -8.19 -14.48 10.17
N VAL A 89 -8.66 -15.46 10.94
CA VAL A 89 -9.41 -16.61 10.42
C VAL A 89 -10.83 -16.52 10.97
N ARG A 90 -11.80 -16.30 10.09
CA ARG A 90 -13.18 -16.10 10.49
C ARG A 90 -13.83 -17.44 10.82
N GLN A 91 -14.39 -17.54 12.03
CA GLN A 91 -15.13 -18.73 12.45
C GLN A 91 -16.40 -18.93 11.59
N GLY A 92 -17.18 -17.86 11.36
CA GLY A 92 -18.50 -17.98 10.74
C GLY A 92 -19.43 -18.86 11.59
N ASP A 93 -20.33 -19.56 10.91
CA ASP A 93 -21.35 -20.40 11.55
C ASP A 93 -20.90 -21.86 11.78
N VAL A 94 -19.57 -22.10 11.93
CA VAL A 94 -19.05 -23.44 12.13
C VAL A 94 -18.81 -23.75 13.61
N ALA A 95 -18.85 -25.05 13.97
CA ALA A 95 -18.54 -25.50 15.31
C ALA A 95 -17.10 -25.16 15.71
N ALA A 96 -16.87 -24.89 16.99
CA ALA A 96 -15.56 -24.50 17.51
C ALA A 96 -14.46 -25.51 17.15
N ALA A 97 -14.74 -26.80 17.21
CA ALA A 97 -13.78 -27.84 16.84
C ALA A 97 -13.35 -27.77 15.37
N LEU A 98 -14.24 -27.45 14.45
CA LEU A 98 -13.93 -27.25 13.04
C LEU A 98 -13.12 -25.96 12.84
N TYR A 99 -13.47 -24.90 13.56
CA TYR A 99 -12.71 -23.66 13.54
C TYR A 99 -11.27 -23.87 14.00
N GLU A 100 -11.05 -24.55 15.13
CA GLU A 100 -9.70 -24.87 15.61
C GLU A 100 -8.90 -25.71 14.61
N ALA A 101 -9.55 -26.69 13.97
CA ALA A 101 -8.92 -27.49 12.92
C ALA A 101 -8.49 -26.63 11.71
N ARG A 102 -9.31 -25.65 11.30
CA ARG A 102 -8.98 -24.69 10.24
C ARG A 102 -7.80 -23.80 10.61
N VAL A 103 -7.79 -23.27 11.83
CA VAL A 103 -6.67 -22.46 12.35
C VAL A 103 -5.39 -23.27 12.31
N ASN A 104 -5.41 -24.54 12.77
CA ASN A 104 -4.25 -25.42 12.74
C ASN A 104 -3.75 -25.66 11.31
N THR A 105 -4.64 -25.92 10.35
CA THR A 105 -4.28 -26.08 8.94
C THR A 105 -3.59 -24.85 8.37
N VAL A 106 -4.08 -23.64 8.71
CA VAL A 106 -3.46 -22.39 8.27
C VAL A 106 -2.07 -22.21 8.88
N VAL A 107 -1.93 -22.43 10.19
CA VAL A 107 -0.62 -22.36 10.88
C VAL A 107 0.38 -23.33 10.26
N GLU A 108 -0.03 -24.59 10.04
CA GLU A 108 0.82 -25.61 9.42
C GLU A 108 1.28 -25.19 8.03
N ARG A 109 0.37 -24.65 7.20
CA ARG A 109 0.70 -24.16 5.85
C ARG A 109 1.69 -22.99 5.90
N MET A 110 1.50 -22.03 6.80
CA MET A 110 2.40 -20.89 6.97
C MET A 110 3.79 -21.35 7.43
N VAL A 111 3.87 -22.28 8.37
CA VAL A 111 5.15 -22.87 8.82
C VAL A 111 5.83 -23.62 7.69
N GLN A 112 5.11 -24.43 6.91
CA GLN A 112 5.64 -25.10 5.72
C GLN A 112 6.17 -24.11 4.68
N ALA A 113 5.51 -22.97 4.54
CA ALA A 113 5.97 -21.88 3.69
C ALA A 113 7.19 -21.13 4.26
N GLY A 114 7.63 -21.42 5.48
CA GLY A 114 8.85 -20.89 6.11
C GLY A 114 8.63 -19.68 7.00
N VAL A 115 7.41 -19.47 7.52
CA VAL A 115 7.14 -18.47 8.56
C VAL A 115 7.43 -19.10 9.93
N GLU A 116 8.17 -18.40 10.77
CA GLU A 116 8.42 -18.83 12.15
C GLU A 116 7.10 -18.82 12.94
N LYS A 117 6.83 -19.89 13.68
CA LYS A 117 5.55 -20.07 14.39
C LYS A 117 5.26 -18.94 15.38
N GLU A 118 6.30 -18.43 16.02
CA GLU A 118 6.25 -17.34 17.02
C GLU A 118 5.84 -16.00 16.39
N ARG A 119 5.95 -15.87 15.08
CA ARG A 119 5.55 -14.69 14.31
C ARG A 119 4.10 -14.73 13.85
N ILE A 120 3.44 -15.88 14.00
CA ILE A 120 2.06 -16.08 13.56
C ILE A 120 1.13 -15.81 14.75
N SER A 121 0.36 -14.75 14.66
CA SER A 121 -0.75 -14.46 15.58
C SER A 121 -2.06 -14.63 14.82
N ILE A 122 -2.97 -15.46 15.33
CA ILE A 122 -4.28 -15.67 14.69
C ILE A 122 -5.39 -15.25 15.62
N SER A 123 -6.39 -14.57 15.06
CA SER A 123 -7.60 -14.16 15.76
C SER A 123 -8.83 -14.31 14.86
N ASP A 124 -10.02 -14.31 15.45
CA ASP A 124 -11.31 -14.20 14.74
C ASP A 124 -11.77 -12.73 14.58
N ALA A 125 -10.86 -11.79 14.69
CA ALA A 125 -11.15 -10.37 14.52
C ALA A 125 -11.35 -10.02 13.03
N LEU A 126 -12.18 -9.03 12.74
CA LEU A 126 -12.22 -8.45 11.41
C LEU A 126 -10.88 -7.73 11.15
N PRO A 127 -10.31 -7.87 9.94
CA PRO A 127 -9.15 -7.07 9.59
C PRO A 127 -9.65 -5.65 9.41
N GLY A 128 -9.16 -4.86 10.20
CA GLY A 128 -9.40 -3.44 10.19
C GLY A 128 -8.72 -3.00 11.44
N GLY A 129 -7.60 -2.33 11.33
CA GLY A 129 -7.25 -1.42 12.38
C GLY A 129 -8.54 -0.69 12.75
N ASP A 130 -8.67 -0.23 13.97
CA ASP A 130 -9.84 0.51 14.43
C ASP A 130 -10.27 1.47 13.33
N GLY A 131 -11.35 1.11 12.64
CA GLY A 131 -11.89 1.93 11.58
C GLY A 131 -12.12 3.30 12.20
N MET A 132 -11.76 4.34 11.50
CA MET A 132 -11.95 5.69 12.02
C MET A 132 -13.41 5.81 12.47
N ILE A 133 -13.61 6.01 13.77
CA ILE A 133 -14.95 6.12 14.37
C ILE A 133 -15.71 7.17 13.57
N SER A 134 -16.97 6.91 13.23
CA SER A 134 -17.79 7.78 12.37
C SER A 134 -17.77 9.25 12.82
N GLU A 135 -17.72 9.51 14.12
CA GLU A 135 -17.52 10.84 14.69
C GLU A 135 -16.21 11.51 14.27
N HIS A 136 -15.11 10.73 14.19
CA HIS A 136 -13.83 11.25 13.70
C HIS A 136 -13.89 11.61 12.22
N VAL A 137 -14.58 10.78 11.41
CA VAL A 137 -14.78 11.07 9.98
C VAL A 137 -15.57 12.35 9.82
N LEU A 138 -16.66 12.53 10.56
CA LEU A 138 -17.47 13.75 10.54
C LEU A 138 -16.64 14.98 10.95
N THR A 139 -15.83 14.88 12.01
CA THR A 139 -14.96 15.96 12.47
C THR A 139 -13.93 16.36 11.40
N VAL A 140 -13.35 15.38 10.69
CA VAL A 140 -12.39 15.64 9.60
C VAL A 140 -13.08 16.30 8.43
N LEU A 141 -14.28 15.85 8.04
CA LEU A 141 -15.05 16.42 6.95
C LEU A 141 -15.51 17.86 7.28
N GLU A 142 -15.97 18.13 8.49
CA GLU A 142 -16.34 19.47 8.92
C GLU A 142 -15.15 20.44 8.92
N ARG A 143 -13.97 19.98 9.35
CA ARG A 143 -12.74 20.77 9.28
C ARG A 143 -12.30 21.05 7.85
N ALA A 144 -12.46 20.08 6.96
CA ALA A 144 -12.15 20.25 5.55
C ALA A 144 -13.08 21.26 4.86
N GLN A 145 -14.36 21.27 5.25
CA GLN A 145 -15.35 22.25 4.74
C GLN A 145 -15.15 23.64 5.34
N LYS A 146 -14.65 23.74 6.56
CA LYS A 146 -14.38 25.04 7.23
C LYS A 146 -13.07 25.69 6.83
N LYS A 147 -12.22 25.03 6.03
CA LYS A 147 -10.97 25.64 5.55
C LYS A 147 -11.35 26.80 4.62
N PRO A 148 -11.07 28.06 5.00
CA PRO A 148 -11.44 29.19 4.15
C PRO A 148 -10.68 29.03 2.84
N THR A 149 -11.40 29.07 1.71
CA THR A 149 -10.81 29.38 0.42
C THR A 149 -10.01 30.66 0.60
N ALA A 150 -8.68 30.54 0.66
CA ALA A 150 -7.82 31.69 0.63
C ALA A 150 -8.22 32.46 -0.63
N SER A 151 -8.92 33.56 -0.43
CA SER A 151 -9.24 34.57 -1.43
C SER A 151 -7.91 34.93 -2.11
N LEU A 152 -7.75 34.52 -3.36
CA LEU A 152 -6.81 35.14 -4.27
C LEU A 152 -7.29 36.56 -4.46
N GLY A 153 -7.02 37.40 -3.44
CA GLY A 153 -7.20 38.82 -3.50
C GLY A 153 -6.31 39.39 -4.58
N GLY A 154 -6.93 39.87 -5.62
CA GLY A 154 -6.27 40.59 -6.70
C GLY A 154 -5.35 41.66 -6.17
N ALA A 155 -4.12 41.64 -6.58
CA ALA A 155 -3.30 42.84 -6.67
C ALA A 155 -3.51 43.39 -8.07
N GLY A 156 -4.52 44.24 -8.18
CA GLY A 156 -4.58 45.26 -9.23
C GLY A 156 -3.71 46.45 -8.80
N LEU A 157 -2.96 46.90 -9.73
CA LEU A 157 -2.37 48.21 -10.06
C LEU A 157 -0.91 48.05 -10.42
#